data_42551fc79f7b145f6c5eba0782498b7f
#
_entry.id   42551fc79f7b145f6c5eba0782498b7f
#
_cell.length_a   1.000
_cell.length_b   1.000
_cell.length_c   1.000
_cell.angle_alpha   90.00
_cell.angle_beta   90.00
_cell.angle_gamma   90.00
#
_symmetry.space_group_name_H-M   'P 1'
#
loop_
_entity.id
_entity.type
_entity.pdbx_description
1 polymer ?
#
loop_
_entity_poly.entity_id
_entity_poly.type
_entity_poly.pdbx_seq_one_letter_code
_entity_poly.pdbx_strand_id
1 'polypeptide(L)'
;AKVTKLTVSSKKKKAFLKWKKNSKATGYEIYRATKKNGKYKKIRTIKKASAVTFTDSKVKKGKTYYYKVRAYKTVKGNKANGKFSAVRKVKIKK
;
A
#
# COMPACT_ATOMS: atom_id res chain seq x y z
N ALA A 1 12.89 -7.66 2.13
CA ALA A 1 12.31 -7.98 0.83
C ALA A 1 11.41 -6.84 0.37
N LYS A 2 11.53 -6.46 -0.89
CA LYS A 2 10.78 -5.35 -1.47
C LYS A 2 9.44 -5.84 -2.01
N VAL A 3 8.35 -5.12 -1.72
CA VAL A 3 7.07 -5.38 -2.36
C VAL A 3 7.18 -4.98 -3.83
N THR A 4 6.74 -5.86 -4.72
CA THR A 4 6.82 -5.65 -6.16
C THR A 4 5.44 -5.68 -6.80
N LYS A 5 5.37 -5.18 -8.02
CA LYS A 5 4.15 -5.22 -8.84
C LYS A 5 2.95 -4.55 -8.17
N LEU A 6 3.20 -3.47 -7.41
CA LEU A 6 2.10 -2.68 -6.88
C LEU A 6 1.38 -1.99 -8.02
N THR A 7 0.08 -2.19 -8.09
CA THR A 7 -0.81 -1.48 -9.02
C THR A 7 -1.91 -0.81 -8.23
N VAL A 8 -2.34 0.34 -8.69
CA VAL A 8 -3.42 1.09 -8.06
C VAL A 8 -4.39 1.54 -9.14
N SER A 9 -5.66 1.32 -8.91
CA SER A 9 -6.70 1.75 -9.84
C SER A 9 -7.84 2.44 -9.09
N SER A 10 -8.61 3.24 -9.82
CA SER A 10 -9.78 3.90 -9.26
C SER A 10 -11.03 3.12 -9.67
N LYS A 11 -11.87 2.81 -8.69
CA LYS A 11 -13.12 2.09 -8.93
C LYS A 11 -14.16 2.51 -7.93
N LYS A 12 -15.32 2.93 -8.40
CA LYS A 12 -16.45 3.34 -7.55
C LYS A 12 -16.04 4.34 -6.48
N LYS A 13 -15.28 5.36 -6.85
CA LYS A 13 -14.79 6.41 -5.95
C LYS A 13 -13.85 5.88 -4.86
N LYS A 14 -13.20 4.75 -5.10
CA LYS A 14 -12.26 4.15 -4.16
C LYS A 14 -10.94 3.85 -4.87
N ALA A 15 -9.87 3.81 -4.10
CA ALA A 15 -8.58 3.38 -4.62
C ALA A 15 -8.42 1.87 -4.35
N PHE A 16 -8.13 1.13 -5.38
CA PHE A 16 -7.94 -0.32 -5.28
C PHE A 16 -6.48 -0.66 -5.53
N LEU A 17 -5.82 -1.23 -4.53
CA LEU A 17 -4.41 -1.59 -4.57
C LEU A 17 -4.25 -3.10 -4.69
N LYS A 18 -3.27 -3.51 -5.47
CA LYS A 18 -2.90 -4.91 -5.62
C LYS A 18 -1.39 -5.01 -5.76
N TRP A 19 -0.78 -6.00 -5.12
CA TRP A 19 0.67 -6.22 -5.19
C TRP A 19 0.97 -7.71 -5.20
N LYS A 20 2.24 -8.03 -5.44
CA LYS A 20 2.67 -9.42 -5.46
C LYS A 20 2.95 -9.88 -4.01
N LYS A 21 2.50 -11.08 -3.69
CA LYS A 21 2.75 -11.71 -2.40
C LYS A 21 4.24 -11.82 -2.12
N ASN A 22 4.63 -11.46 -0.89
CA ASN A 22 5.97 -11.71 -0.39
C ASN A 22 5.90 -12.91 0.56
N SER A 23 6.44 -14.04 0.12
CA SER A 23 6.33 -15.30 0.88
C SER A 23 7.07 -15.27 2.21
N LYS A 24 8.01 -14.34 2.40
CA LYS A 24 8.78 -14.22 3.63
C LYS A 24 8.24 -13.16 4.58
N ALA A 25 7.16 -12.51 4.21
CA ALA A 25 6.59 -11.43 5.03
C ALA A 25 5.61 -11.98 6.07
N THR A 26 5.50 -11.26 7.18
CA THR A 26 4.43 -11.48 8.14
C THR A 26 3.19 -10.70 7.71
N GLY A 27 3.36 -9.54 7.12
CA GLY A 27 2.28 -8.71 6.64
C GLY A 27 2.80 -7.53 5.84
N TYR A 28 1.94 -6.53 5.68
CA TYR A 28 2.23 -5.36 4.85
C TYR A 28 1.78 -4.09 5.53
N GLU A 29 2.46 -2.99 5.20
CA GLU A 29 2.05 -1.65 5.62
C GLU A 29 1.79 -0.81 4.38
N ILE A 30 0.65 -0.12 4.36
CA ILE A 30 0.23 0.70 3.23
C ILE A 30 0.32 2.16 3.61
N TYR A 31 1.00 2.95 2.78
CA TYR A 31 1.21 4.37 2.96
C TYR A 31 0.57 5.16 1.83
N ARG A 32 0.03 6.32 2.18
CA ARG A 32 -0.64 7.21 1.22
C ARG A 32 -0.16 8.64 1.40
N ALA A 33 -0.05 9.37 0.29
CA ALA A 33 0.23 10.80 0.30
C ALA A 33 -0.58 11.48 -0.81
N THR A 34 -0.72 12.79 -0.71
CA THR A 34 -1.40 13.59 -1.73
C THR A 34 -0.41 14.21 -2.71
N LYS A 35 0.89 14.11 -2.43
CA LYS A 35 1.96 14.61 -3.31
C LYS A 35 3.04 13.55 -3.41
N LYS A 36 3.66 13.45 -4.59
CA LYS A 36 4.69 12.44 -4.83
C LYS A 36 5.84 12.53 -3.83
N ASN A 37 6.32 13.72 -3.55
CA ASN A 37 7.39 13.96 -2.60
C ASN A 37 6.88 14.46 -1.24
N GLY A 38 5.60 14.26 -0.96
CA GLY A 38 5.00 14.66 0.29
C GLY A 38 5.25 13.65 1.40
N LYS A 39 4.69 13.94 2.56
CA LYS A 39 4.77 13.03 3.69
C LYS A 39 3.77 11.90 3.53
N TYR A 40 4.27 10.69 3.45
CA TYR A 40 3.43 9.51 3.39
C TYR A 40 3.00 9.11 4.79
N LYS A 41 1.72 8.84 4.93
CA LYS A 41 1.13 8.44 6.21
C LYS A 41 0.67 6.99 6.11
N LYS A 42 1.00 6.21 7.13
CA LYS A 42 0.54 4.82 7.19
C LYS A 42 -0.97 4.81 7.41
N ILE A 43 -1.71 4.22 6.49
CA ILE A 43 -3.16 4.18 6.55
C ILE A 43 -3.67 2.79 6.96
N ARG A 44 -2.85 1.76 6.81
CA ARG A 44 -3.28 0.41 7.14
C ARG A 44 -2.08 -0.50 7.39
N THR A 45 -2.22 -1.37 8.38
CA THR A 45 -1.32 -2.50 8.60
C THR A 45 -2.11 -3.78 8.37
N ILE A 46 -1.63 -4.61 7.45
CA ILE A 46 -2.25 -5.89 7.14
C ILE A 46 -1.39 -6.99 7.76
N LYS A 47 -1.93 -7.73 8.71
CA LYS A 47 -1.19 -8.74 9.46
C LYS A 47 -1.24 -10.13 8.81
N LYS A 48 -1.36 -10.17 7.49
CA LYS A 48 -1.53 -11.43 6.77
C LYS A 48 -0.76 -11.37 5.45
N ALA A 49 0.24 -12.23 5.31
CA ALA A 49 1.10 -12.21 4.12
C ALA A 49 0.38 -12.61 2.83
N SER A 50 -0.72 -13.34 2.94
CA SER A 50 -1.51 -13.73 1.78
C SER A 50 -2.47 -12.64 1.31
N ALA A 51 -2.65 -11.57 2.07
CA ALA A 51 -3.50 -10.45 1.69
C ALA A 51 -2.71 -9.54 0.75
N VAL A 52 -3.04 -9.58 -0.53
CA VAL A 52 -2.32 -8.84 -1.58
C VAL A 52 -3.17 -7.76 -2.22
N THR A 53 -4.30 -7.45 -1.62
CA THR A 53 -5.20 -6.40 -2.12
C THR A 53 -5.67 -5.54 -0.95
N PHE A 54 -5.97 -4.28 -1.26
CA PHE A 54 -6.53 -3.36 -0.29
C PHE A 54 -7.38 -2.32 -1.01
N THR A 55 -8.55 -2.01 -0.46
CA THR A 55 -9.41 -0.97 -0.99
C THR A 55 -9.43 0.20 -0.01
N ASP A 56 -9.02 1.37 -0.48
CA ASP A 56 -9.04 2.60 0.31
C ASP A 56 -10.30 3.38 -0.01
N SER A 57 -11.25 3.37 0.90
CA SER A 57 -12.52 4.08 0.75
C SER A 57 -12.48 5.52 1.28
N LYS A 58 -11.39 5.93 1.88
CA LYS A 58 -11.26 7.27 2.47
C LYS A 58 -10.66 8.29 1.51
N VAL A 59 -10.74 8.03 0.22
CA VAL A 59 -10.28 8.93 -0.82
C VAL A 59 -11.44 9.73 -1.37
N LYS A 60 -11.13 10.92 -1.91
CA LYS A 60 -12.14 11.81 -2.45
C LYS A 60 -12.09 11.82 -3.97
N LYS A 61 -13.27 11.81 -4.59
CA LYS A 61 -13.42 11.91 -6.04
C LYS A 61 -12.72 13.16 -6.57
N GLY A 62 -12.01 13.00 -7.68
CA GLY A 62 -11.32 14.11 -8.35
C GLY A 62 -9.94 14.42 -7.80
N LYS A 63 -9.52 13.78 -6.72
CA LYS A 63 -8.21 13.99 -6.14
C LYS A 63 -7.22 12.91 -6.57
N THR A 64 -5.95 13.26 -6.59
CA THR A 64 -4.87 12.33 -6.91
C THR A 64 -4.17 11.92 -5.63
N TYR A 65 -3.93 10.63 -5.50
CA TYR A 65 -3.24 10.06 -4.35
C TYR A 65 -2.05 9.23 -4.81
N TYR A 66 -1.05 9.14 -3.93
CA TYR A 66 0.14 8.36 -4.17
C TYR A 66 0.22 7.28 -3.10
N TYR A 67 0.55 6.07 -3.52
CA TYR A 67 0.60 4.93 -2.62
C TYR A 67 1.94 4.22 -2.72
N LYS A 68 2.38 3.68 -1.61
CA LYS A 68 3.49 2.74 -1.56
C LYS A 68 3.21 1.73 -0.47
N VAL A 69 3.72 0.52 -0.66
CA VAL A 69 3.50 -0.60 0.25
C VAL A 69 4.86 -1.19 0.61
N ARG A 70 5.03 -1.60 1.85
CA ARG A 70 6.20 -2.38 2.26
C ARG A 70 5.74 -3.60 3.03
N ALA A 71 6.52 -4.69 2.88
CA ALA A 71 6.33 -5.88 3.69
C ALA A 71 7.06 -5.70 5.02
N TYR A 72 6.60 -6.39 6.05
CA TYR A 72 7.34 -6.47 7.30
C TYR A 72 7.37 -7.92 7.76
N LYS A 73 8.37 -8.24 8.58
CA LYS A 73 8.52 -9.56 9.15
C LYS A 73 8.69 -9.43 10.66
N THR A 74 7.96 -10.24 11.41
CA THR A 74 8.10 -10.28 12.86
C THR A 74 8.85 -11.54 13.24
N VAL A 75 9.96 -11.38 13.95
CA VAL A 75 10.78 -12.49 14.45
C VAL A 75 10.99 -12.27 15.94
N LYS A 76 10.54 -13.24 16.75
CA LYS A 76 10.67 -13.19 18.21
C LYS A 76 10.17 -11.85 18.80
N GLY A 77 9.03 -11.37 18.31
CA GLY A 77 8.46 -10.12 18.77
C GLY A 77 9.06 -8.85 18.20
N ASN A 78 10.12 -8.97 17.41
CA ASN A 78 10.77 -7.82 16.78
C ASN A 78 10.31 -7.66 15.34
N LYS A 79 9.91 -6.44 14.99
CA LYS A 79 9.42 -6.12 13.66
C LYS A 79 10.55 -5.58 12.79
N ALA A 80 10.77 -6.21 11.65
CA ALA A 80 11.73 -5.77 10.65
C ALA A 80 10.98 -5.34 9.40
N ASN A 81 11.18 -4.09 8.96
CA ASN A 81 10.51 -3.55 7.79
C ASN A 81 11.34 -3.78 6.53
N GLY A 82 10.68 -4.20 5.46
CA GLY A 82 11.30 -4.29 4.14
C GLY A 82 11.32 -2.94 3.44
N LYS A 83 11.85 -2.92 2.22
CA LYS A 83 11.86 -1.72 1.40
C LYS A 83 10.48 -1.44 0.84
N PHE A 84 10.19 -0.17 0.62
CA PHE A 84 8.93 0.20 -0.03
C PHE A 84 8.90 -0.23 -1.49
N SER A 85 7.70 -0.51 -1.97
CA SER A 85 7.44 -0.67 -3.39
C SER A 85 7.69 0.65 -4.13
N ALA A 86 7.67 0.60 -5.46
CA ALA A 86 7.62 1.82 -6.25
C ALA A 86 6.35 2.61 -5.87
N VAL A 87 6.46 3.92 -5.91
CA VAL A 87 5.30 4.79 -5.67
C VAL A 87 4.37 4.72 -6.87
N ARG A 88 3.09 4.53 -6.62
CA ARG A 88 2.07 4.49 -7.67
C ARG A 88 1.04 5.60 -7.44
N LYS A 89 0.70 6.26 -8.53
CA LYS A 89 -0.25 7.37 -8.53
C LYS A 89 -1.61 6.89 -9.05
N VAL A 90 -2.68 7.38 -8.44
CA VAL A 90 -4.03 7.15 -8.92
C VAL A 90 -4.86 8.43 -8.76
N LYS A 91 -5.63 8.77 -9.79
CA LYS A 91 -6.63 9.82 -9.70
C LYS A 91 -7.99 9.17 -9.49
N ILE A 92 -8.69 9.59 -8.44
CA ILE A 92 -9.97 8.98 -8.09
C ILE A 92 -11.07 9.50 -9.00
N LYS A 93 -11.66 8.58 -9.74
CA LYS A 93 -12.77 8.85 -10.66
C LYS A 93 -14.06 8.21 -10.12
N LYS A 94 -15.16 8.43 -10.81
CA LYS A 94 -16.42 7.77 -10.45
C LYS A 94 -16.31 6.26 -10.40
#